data_1f8bc2d88ea8ba46871d9dc93d863fd7
#
_entry.id   1f8bc2d88ea8ba46871d9dc93d863fd7
#
_cell.length_a   1.000
_cell.length_b   1.000
_cell.length_c   1.000
_cell.angle_alpha   90.00
_cell.angle_beta   90.00
_cell.angle_gamma   90.00
#
_symmetry.space_group_name_H-M   'P 1'
#
loop_
_entity.id
_entity.type
_entity.pdbx_description
1 polymer ?
#
loop_
_entity_poly.entity_id
_entity_poly.type
_entity_poly.pdbx_seq_one_letter_code
_entity_poly.pdbx_strand_id
1 'polypeptide(L)'
;CLHQFRGLLWRYRDLRAGRNNRKRQQRRKSVNLQELIENIGEEGDFTSKMRESLVSIGRVVAFMQALVDQLQQSKEMKENRARIKILQRDIVSLTDHASFLNGKISFLLDAVLGLISIEQNGIIKIFSVASVALLPPTLIASLYGMNFRFMPETQWAYGYPMALGMMACSAIIPMLYFRKRGWLG
;
A
#
# COMPACT_ATOMS: atom_id res chain seq x y z
N CYS A 1 -16.28 25.63 39.77
CA CYS A 1 -16.43 25.76 38.29
C CYS A 1 -15.09 25.88 37.55
N LEU A 2 -14.13 26.69 38.02
CA LEU A 2 -12.84 26.90 37.31
C LEU A 2 -11.95 25.65 37.23
N HIS A 3 -12.01 24.75 38.19
CA HIS A 3 -11.20 23.52 38.22
C HIS A 3 -11.66 22.48 37.21
N GLN A 4 -12.97 22.39 36.95
CA GLN A 4 -13.53 21.50 35.93
C GLN A 4 -13.21 22.00 34.51
N PHE A 5 -13.20 23.31 34.28
CA PHE A 5 -12.86 23.89 32.98
C PHE A 5 -11.37 23.68 32.62
N ARG A 6 -10.47 23.72 33.59
CA ARG A 6 -9.05 23.39 33.39
C ARG A 6 -8.86 21.93 32.98
N GLY A 7 -9.58 20.99 33.56
CA GLY A 7 -9.54 19.57 33.21
C GLY A 7 -10.02 19.28 31.80
N LEU A 8 -11.07 19.97 31.35
CA LEU A 8 -11.59 19.85 29.96
C LEU A 8 -10.61 20.42 28.93
N LEU A 9 -9.97 21.54 29.21
CA LEU A 9 -8.95 22.15 28.34
C LEU A 9 -7.70 21.27 28.18
N TRP A 10 -7.26 20.59 29.25
CA TRP A 10 -6.15 19.65 29.21
C TRP A 10 -6.49 18.43 28.36
N ARG A 11 -7.67 17.85 28.55
CA ARG A 11 -8.16 16.69 27.79
C ARG A 11 -8.33 17.03 26.29
N TYR A 12 -8.81 18.23 25.97
CA TYR A 12 -8.94 18.72 24.59
C TYR A 12 -7.56 18.95 23.92
N ARG A 13 -6.58 19.45 24.68
CA ARG A 13 -5.20 19.67 24.20
C ARG A 13 -4.48 18.35 23.90
N ASP A 14 -4.66 17.34 24.77
CA ASP A 14 -4.08 16.01 24.58
C ASP A 14 -4.69 15.26 23.40
N LEU A 15 -5.98 15.36 23.20
CA LEU A 15 -6.67 14.79 22.04
C LEU A 15 -6.24 15.47 20.72
N ARG A 16 -5.93 16.76 20.76
CA ARG A 16 -5.44 17.52 19.60
C ARG A 16 -3.97 17.18 19.28
N ALA A 17 -3.15 17.02 20.31
CA ALA A 17 -1.76 16.61 20.18
C ALA A 17 -1.64 15.17 19.65
N GLY A 18 -2.46 14.23 20.13
CA GLY A 18 -2.52 12.85 19.67
C GLY A 18 -2.98 12.74 18.20
N ARG A 19 -3.98 13.55 17.79
CA ARG A 19 -4.42 13.62 16.38
C ARG A 19 -3.33 14.16 15.45
N ASN A 20 -2.61 15.18 15.87
CA ASN A 20 -1.52 15.76 15.07
C ASN A 20 -0.34 14.80 14.94
N ASN A 21 -0.05 14.03 15.98
CA ASN A 21 1.02 13.02 15.95
C ASN A 21 0.67 11.84 15.02
N ARG A 22 -0.59 11.37 15.04
CA ARG A 22 -1.08 10.34 14.13
C ARG A 22 -1.05 10.79 12.65
N LYS A 23 -1.47 12.04 12.36
CA LYS A 23 -1.39 12.62 11.02
C LYS A 23 0.06 12.79 10.54
N ARG A 24 0.99 13.17 11.41
CA ARG A 24 2.42 13.24 11.09
C ARG A 24 3.02 11.86 10.85
N GLN A 25 2.65 10.84 11.62
CA GLN A 25 3.09 9.47 11.41
C GLN A 25 2.54 8.87 10.11
N GLN A 26 1.27 9.10 9.78
CA GLN A 26 0.69 8.65 8.51
C GLN A 26 1.34 9.34 7.31
N ARG A 27 1.59 10.65 7.39
CA ARG A 27 2.27 11.39 6.32
C ARG A 27 3.74 10.96 6.15
N ARG A 28 4.43 10.62 7.24
CA ARG A 28 5.78 10.03 7.18
C ARG A 28 5.75 8.62 6.56
N LYS A 29 4.74 7.81 6.86
CA LYS A 29 4.59 6.46 6.27
C LYS A 29 4.33 6.50 4.78
N SER A 30 3.45 7.39 4.30
CA SER A 30 3.15 7.51 2.87
C SER A 30 4.33 8.07 2.06
N VAL A 31 5.06 9.03 2.61
CA VAL A 31 6.31 9.55 2.00
C VAL A 31 7.37 8.46 1.95
N ASN A 32 7.54 7.67 3.04
CA ASN A 32 8.49 6.56 3.06
C ASN A 32 8.14 5.44 2.06
N LEU A 33 6.85 5.15 1.84
CA LEU A 33 6.44 4.14 0.86
C LEU A 33 6.71 4.59 -0.58
N GLN A 34 6.49 5.86 -0.88
CA GLN A 34 6.73 6.42 -2.20
C GLN A 34 8.23 6.46 -2.52
N GLU A 35 9.05 6.93 -1.59
CA GLU A 35 10.51 6.90 -1.67
C GLU A 35 11.05 5.46 -1.79
N LEU A 36 10.45 4.51 -1.06
CA LEU A 36 10.82 3.10 -1.14
C LEU A 36 10.54 2.50 -2.53
N ILE A 37 9.39 2.82 -3.14
CA ILE A 37 9.04 2.37 -4.49
C ILE A 37 10.00 2.95 -5.51
N GLU A 38 10.33 4.24 -5.41
CA GLU A 38 11.26 4.93 -6.29
C GLU A 38 12.65 4.29 -6.21
N ASN A 39 13.19 4.07 -5.02
CA ASN A 39 14.47 3.39 -4.80
C ASN A 39 14.47 1.96 -5.37
N ILE A 40 13.41 1.17 -5.13
CA ILE A 40 13.29 -0.18 -5.68
C ILE A 40 13.23 -0.12 -7.21
N GLY A 41 12.57 0.88 -7.79
CA GLY A 41 12.50 1.10 -9.24
C GLY A 41 13.87 1.42 -9.83
N GLU A 42 14.64 2.32 -9.23
CA GLU A 42 15.99 2.67 -9.65
C GLU A 42 16.96 1.48 -9.61
N GLU A 43 16.94 0.71 -8.51
CA GLU A 43 17.74 -0.52 -8.37
C GLU A 43 17.33 -1.59 -9.40
N GLY A 44 16.04 -1.68 -9.74
CA GLY A 44 15.52 -2.56 -10.79
C GLY A 44 16.03 -2.18 -12.17
N ASP A 45 16.00 -0.90 -12.51
CA ASP A 45 16.50 -0.37 -13.77
C ASP A 45 18.02 -0.57 -13.89
N PHE A 46 18.78 -0.28 -12.83
CA PHE A 46 20.20 -0.52 -12.78
C PHE A 46 20.57 -2.00 -12.99
N THR A 47 19.90 -2.91 -12.29
CA THR A 47 20.13 -4.35 -12.40
C THR A 47 19.79 -4.86 -13.81
N SER A 48 18.73 -4.33 -14.42
CA SER A 48 18.34 -4.66 -15.81
C SER A 48 19.38 -4.21 -16.83
N LYS A 49 19.93 -3.00 -16.68
CA LYS A 49 21.02 -2.48 -17.52
C LYS A 49 22.31 -3.29 -17.37
N MET A 50 22.64 -3.69 -16.14
CA MET A 50 23.77 -4.58 -15.89
C MET A 50 23.60 -5.93 -16.59
N ARG A 51 22.42 -6.54 -16.49
CA ARG A 51 22.12 -7.81 -17.18
C ARG A 51 22.24 -7.68 -18.71
N GLU A 52 21.72 -6.59 -19.29
CA GLU A 52 21.83 -6.33 -20.72
C GLU A 52 23.30 -6.19 -21.17
N SER A 53 24.11 -5.48 -20.38
CA SER A 53 25.54 -5.36 -20.61
C SER A 53 26.26 -6.72 -20.54
N LEU A 54 25.95 -7.54 -19.54
CA LEU A 54 26.51 -8.89 -19.41
C LEU A 54 26.14 -9.79 -20.60
N VAL A 55 24.91 -9.73 -21.08
CA VAL A 55 24.48 -10.47 -22.29
C VAL A 55 25.25 -10.00 -23.51
N SER A 56 25.48 -8.70 -23.67
CA SER A 56 26.26 -8.13 -24.78
C SER A 56 27.73 -8.58 -24.74
N ILE A 57 28.36 -8.52 -23.56
CA ILE A 57 29.72 -9.01 -23.33
C ILE A 57 29.78 -10.52 -23.60
N GLY A 58 28.79 -11.30 -23.19
CA GLY A 58 28.69 -12.72 -23.43
C GLY A 58 28.70 -13.08 -24.92
N ARG A 59 28.01 -12.29 -25.75
CA ARG A 59 28.04 -12.44 -27.22
C ARG A 59 29.43 -12.20 -27.79
N VAL A 60 30.13 -11.16 -27.32
CA VAL A 60 31.51 -10.87 -27.77
C VAL A 60 32.45 -12.00 -27.39
N VAL A 61 32.37 -12.51 -26.16
CA VAL A 61 33.21 -13.63 -25.69
C VAL A 61 32.92 -14.90 -26.47
N ALA A 62 31.66 -15.20 -26.78
CA ALA A 62 31.27 -16.35 -27.61
C ALA A 62 31.84 -16.23 -29.04
N PHE A 63 31.81 -15.03 -29.62
CA PHE A 63 32.44 -14.75 -30.92
C PHE A 63 33.97 -14.94 -30.87
N MET A 64 34.64 -14.41 -29.84
CA MET A 64 36.09 -14.61 -29.64
C MET A 64 36.43 -16.11 -29.50
N GLN A 65 35.63 -16.87 -28.80
CA GLN A 65 35.83 -18.32 -28.67
C GLN A 65 35.74 -19.01 -30.04
N ALA A 66 34.73 -18.66 -30.86
CA ALA A 66 34.57 -19.22 -32.20
C ALA A 66 35.78 -18.91 -33.09
N LEU A 67 36.34 -17.69 -33.01
CA LEU A 67 37.56 -17.32 -33.77
C LEU A 67 38.78 -18.13 -33.31
N VAL A 68 39.00 -18.26 -32.00
CA VAL A 68 40.13 -19.02 -31.45
C VAL A 68 40.01 -20.53 -31.80
N ASP A 69 38.80 -21.04 -31.89
CA ASP A 69 38.55 -22.43 -32.27
C ASP A 69 38.89 -22.70 -33.77
N GLN A 70 38.81 -21.67 -34.63
CA GLN A 70 39.17 -21.75 -36.07
C GLN A 70 40.68 -21.61 -36.34
N LEU A 71 41.45 -20.99 -35.42
CA LEU A 71 42.86 -20.76 -35.59
C LEU A 71 43.70 -21.97 -35.20
N GLN A 72 44.83 -22.18 -35.93
CA GLN A 72 45.72 -23.33 -35.72
C GLN A 72 46.30 -23.42 -34.31
N GLN A 73 46.50 -24.63 -33.79
CA GLN A 73 46.86 -24.97 -32.42
C GLN A 73 48.32 -24.62 -32.07
N SER A 74 48.62 -23.37 -31.76
CA SER A 74 49.84 -23.01 -31.05
C SER A 74 49.69 -23.23 -29.52
N LYS A 75 50.80 -23.30 -28.78
CA LYS A 75 50.79 -23.48 -27.31
C LYS A 75 50.10 -22.28 -26.63
N GLU A 76 50.30 -21.06 -27.13
CA GLU A 76 49.64 -19.83 -26.66
C GLU A 76 48.13 -19.81 -26.90
N MET A 77 47.69 -20.39 -27.98
CA MET A 77 46.25 -20.49 -28.31
C MET A 77 45.52 -21.42 -27.36
N LYS A 78 46.17 -22.48 -26.83
CA LYS A 78 45.56 -23.39 -25.83
C LYS A 78 45.33 -22.65 -24.49
N GLU A 79 46.27 -21.77 -24.11
CA GLU A 79 46.14 -20.98 -22.89
C GLU A 79 45.01 -19.93 -23.04
N ASN A 80 44.97 -19.23 -24.16
CA ASN A 80 43.92 -18.24 -24.45
C ASN A 80 42.54 -18.87 -24.50
N ARG A 81 42.40 -20.08 -25.08
CA ARG A 81 41.15 -20.85 -25.08
C ARG A 81 40.68 -21.18 -23.67
N ALA A 82 41.61 -21.56 -22.77
CA ALA A 82 41.28 -21.85 -21.38
C ALA A 82 40.76 -20.59 -20.65
N ARG A 83 41.41 -19.44 -20.87
CA ARG A 83 41.04 -18.14 -20.31
C ARG A 83 39.65 -17.69 -20.79
N ILE A 84 39.36 -17.81 -22.10
CA ILE A 84 38.07 -17.48 -22.70
C ILE A 84 36.97 -18.35 -22.11
N LYS A 85 37.22 -19.63 -21.91
CA LYS A 85 36.26 -20.57 -21.31
C LYS A 85 35.94 -20.24 -19.85
N ILE A 86 36.91 -19.73 -19.10
CA ILE A 86 36.71 -19.24 -17.72
C ILE A 86 35.84 -17.98 -17.77
N LEU A 87 36.18 -16.99 -18.60
CA LEU A 87 35.40 -15.77 -18.78
C LEU A 87 33.95 -16.04 -19.16
N GLN A 88 33.72 -16.98 -20.07
CA GLN A 88 32.35 -17.39 -20.47
C GLN A 88 31.56 -17.94 -19.29
N ARG A 89 32.21 -18.77 -18.45
CA ARG A 89 31.57 -19.34 -17.25
C ARG A 89 31.23 -18.25 -16.22
N ASP A 90 32.13 -17.28 -16.04
CA ASP A 90 31.93 -16.17 -15.12
C ASP A 90 30.79 -15.26 -15.60
N ILE A 91 30.71 -14.96 -16.92
CA ILE A 91 29.60 -14.17 -17.49
C ILE A 91 28.26 -14.86 -17.29
N VAL A 92 28.18 -16.16 -17.51
CA VAL A 92 26.95 -16.94 -17.26
C VAL A 92 26.56 -16.85 -15.79
N SER A 93 27.49 -17.06 -14.87
CA SER A 93 27.24 -16.97 -13.42
C SER A 93 26.76 -15.58 -13.00
N LEU A 94 27.38 -14.52 -13.54
CA LEU A 94 26.97 -13.14 -13.26
C LEU A 94 25.59 -12.81 -13.87
N THR A 95 25.29 -13.34 -15.04
CA THR A 95 23.98 -13.17 -15.68
C THR A 95 22.87 -13.85 -14.89
N ASP A 96 23.14 -15.04 -14.38
CA ASP A 96 22.22 -15.77 -13.50
C ASP A 96 22.00 -15.02 -12.18
N HIS A 97 23.07 -14.47 -11.61
CA HIS A 97 22.96 -13.67 -10.41
C HIS A 97 22.15 -12.37 -10.64
N ALA A 98 22.37 -11.67 -11.74
CA ALA A 98 21.59 -10.50 -12.12
C ALA A 98 20.10 -10.85 -12.32
N SER A 99 19.82 -12.02 -12.90
CA SER A 99 18.45 -12.53 -13.06
C SER A 99 17.78 -12.83 -11.71
N PHE A 100 18.53 -13.40 -10.77
CA PHE A 100 18.07 -13.62 -9.39
C PHE A 100 17.76 -12.31 -8.68
N LEU A 101 18.62 -11.28 -8.83
CA LEU A 101 18.39 -9.97 -8.25
C LEU A 101 17.13 -9.30 -8.82
N ASN A 102 16.91 -9.39 -10.14
CA ASN A 102 15.68 -8.90 -10.77
C ASN A 102 14.43 -9.58 -10.20
N GLY A 103 14.46 -10.90 -10.00
CA GLY A 103 13.36 -11.63 -9.36
C GLY A 103 13.10 -11.17 -7.93
N LYS A 104 14.17 -10.90 -7.17
CA LYS A 104 14.07 -10.39 -5.80
C LYS A 104 13.50 -8.96 -5.76
N ILE A 105 13.87 -8.10 -6.70
CA ILE A 105 13.35 -6.73 -6.83
C ILE A 105 11.86 -6.78 -7.17
N SER A 106 11.43 -7.61 -8.11
CA SER A 106 10.00 -7.81 -8.44
C SER A 106 9.21 -8.28 -7.23
N PHE A 107 9.72 -9.26 -6.48
CA PHE A 107 9.09 -9.73 -5.25
C PHE A 107 8.94 -8.61 -4.20
N LEU A 108 9.98 -7.78 -4.03
CA LEU A 108 9.90 -6.65 -3.09
C LEU A 108 8.87 -5.63 -3.53
N LEU A 109 8.77 -5.34 -4.83
CA LEU A 109 7.77 -4.43 -5.39
C LEU A 109 6.36 -4.97 -5.14
N ASP A 110 6.11 -6.24 -5.42
CA ASP A 110 4.82 -6.89 -5.16
C ASP A 110 4.45 -6.86 -3.67
N ALA A 111 5.43 -7.08 -2.79
CA ALA A 111 5.22 -7.00 -1.35
C ALA A 111 4.83 -5.58 -0.90
N VAL A 112 5.47 -4.54 -1.44
CA VAL A 112 5.12 -3.14 -1.15
C VAL A 112 3.72 -2.79 -1.67
N LEU A 113 3.37 -3.22 -2.90
CA LEU A 113 2.03 -3.04 -3.45
C LEU A 113 0.96 -3.77 -2.61
N GLY A 114 1.28 -4.95 -2.10
CA GLY A 114 0.44 -5.68 -1.14
C GLY A 114 0.21 -4.91 0.16
N LEU A 115 1.23 -4.28 0.71
CA LEU A 115 1.12 -3.44 1.91
C LEU A 115 0.24 -2.21 1.66
N ILE A 116 0.37 -1.56 0.50
CA ILE A 116 -0.47 -0.43 0.10
C ILE A 116 -1.93 -0.87 -0.02
N SER A 117 -2.20 -2.02 -0.62
CA SER A 117 -3.55 -2.59 -0.75
C SER A 117 -4.19 -2.85 0.61
N ILE A 118 -3.44 -3.36 1.58
CA ILE A 118 -3.91 -3.59 2.95
C ILE A 118 -4.26 -2.24 3.62
N GLU A 119 -3.44 -1.21 3.44
CA GLU A 119 -3.68 0.12 4.01
C GLU A 119 -4.92 0.78 3.39
N GLN A 120 -5.08 0.70 2.06
CA GLN A 120 -6.27 1.17 1.34
C GLN A 120 -7.54 0.46 1.81
N ASN A 121 -7.51 -0.86 1.95
CA ASN A 121 -8.63 -1.63 2.47
C ASN A 121 -9.02 -1.21 3.89
N GLY A 122 -8.04 -0.86 4.73
CA GLY A 122 -8.28 -0.30 6.06
C GLY A 122 -9.05 1.03 6.01
N ILE A 123 -8.68 1.93 5.11
CA ILE A 123 -9.34 3.22 4.89
C ILE A 123 -10.77 3.01 4.37
N ILE A 124 -10.96 2.19 3.35
CA ILE A 124 -12.28 1.86 2.78
C ILE A 124 -13.20 1.30 3.86
N LYS A 125 -12.68 0.42 4.73
CA LYS A 125 -13.42 -0.16 5.86
C LYS A 125 -13.94 0.91 6.81
N ILE A 126 -13.12 1.90 7.18
CA ILE A 126 -13.52 3.00 8.07
C ILE A 126 -14.61 3.85 7.41
N PHE A 127 -14.44 4.21 6.13
CA PHE A 127 -15.44 4.98 5.39
C PHE A 127 -16.76 4.22 5.24
N SER A 128 -16.71 2.92 4.95
CA SER A 128 -17.91 2.08 4.83
C SER A 128 -18.68 2.02 6.14
N VAL A 129 -17.99 1.81 7.27
CA VAL A 129 -18.63 1.80 8.60
C VAL A 129 -19.26 3.15 8.92
N ALA A 130 -18.56 4.26 8.65
CA ALA A 130 -19.08 5.61 8.86
C ALA A 130 -20.32 5.88 8.00
N SER A 131 -20.30 5.50 6.72
CA SER A 131 -21.43 5.69 5.80
C SER A 131 -22.66 4.89 6.25
N VAL A 132 -22.49 3.62 6.59
CA VAL A 132 -23.58 2.76 7.04
C VAL A 132 -24.16 3.21 8.39
N ALA A 133 -23.36 3.83 9.26
CA ALA A 133 -23.84 4.39 10.51
C ALA A 133 -24.59 5.73 10.34
N LEU A 134 -24.23 6.56 9.34
CA LEU A 134 -24.78 7.91 9.17
C LEU A 134 -25.93 7.98 8.16
N LEU A 135 -25.91 7.16 7.09
CA LEU A 135 -26.90 7.23 6.02
C LEU A 135 -28.34 6.95 6.50
N PRO A 136 -28.63 5.88 7.28
CA PRO A 136 -30.01 5.62 7.67
C PRO A 136 -30.60 6.70 8.60
N PRO A 137 -29.90 7.21 9.64
CA PRO A 137 -30.40 8.33 10.42
C PRO A 137 -30.65 9.60 9.58
N THR A 138 -29.74 9.90 8.63
CA THR A 138 -29.90 11.05 7.74
C THR A 138 -31.12 10.91 6.84
N LEU A 139 -31.38 9.69 6.34
CA LEU A 139 -32.56 9.41 5.54
C LEU A 139 -33.86 9.64 6.35
N ILE A 140 -33.90 9.15 7.58
CA ILE A 140 -35.04 9.34 8.49
C ILE A 140 -35.25 10.84 8.77
N ALA A 141 -34.17 11.56 9.10
CA ALA A 141 -34.23 13.00 9.36
C ALA A 141 -34.70 13.78 8.12
N SER A 142 -34.26 13.39 6.92
CA SER A 142 -34.67 13.99 5.67
C SER A 142 -36.14 13.74 5.37
N LEU A 143 -36.63 12.51 5.63
CA LEU A 143 -38.02 12.13 5.40
C LEU A 143 -38.96 12.93 6.30
N TYR A 144 -38.67 13.08 7.58
CA TYR A 144 -39.46 13.86 8.51
C TYR A 144 -39.23 15.39 8.39
N GLY A 145 -38.20 15.82 7.69
CA GLY A 145 -37.89 17.20 7.36
C GLY A 145 -38.64 17.69 6.09
N MET A 146 -39.36 16.81 5.37
CA MET A 146 -40.15 17.18 4.17
C MET A 146 -41.40 17.94 4.56
N ASN A 147 -41.70 19.00 3.81
CA ASN A 147 -42.89 19.84 4.03
C ASN A 147 -44.12 19.30 3.27
N PHE A 148 -44.55 18.09 3.58
CA PHE A 148 -45.81 17.57 3.05
C PHE A 148 -47.02 18.03 3.87
N ARG A 149 -48.13 18.32 3.15
CA ARG A 149 -49.37 18.84 3.74
C ARG A 149 -50.11 17.83 4.61
N PHE A 150 -49.90 16.53 4.38
CA PHE A 150 -50.49 15.42 5.11
C PHE A 150 -49.37 14.45 5.58
N MET A 151 -48.91 14.66 6.78
CA MET A 151 -48.03 13.74 7.51
C MET A 151 -48.69 13.41 8.85
N PRO A 152 -49.44 12.30 8.96
CA PRO A 152 -50.17 11.95 10.18
C PRO A 152 -49.21 11.73 11.38
N GLU A 153 -47.97 11.27 11.14
CA GLU A 153 -46.99 11.01 12.18
C GLU A 153 -46.45 12.28 12.85
N THR A 154 -46.44 13.42 12.15
CA THR A 154 -45.98 14.73 12.68
C THR A 154 -47.00 15.40 13.57
N GLN A 155 -48.29 15.01 13.45
CA GLN A 155 -49.36 15.51 14.32
C GLN A 155 -49.53 14.70 15.59
N TRP A 156 -48.84 13.59 15.71
CA TRP A 156 -48.89 12.74 16.88
C TRP A 156 -47.95 13.21 17.99
N ALA A 157 -48.41 13.28 19.24
CA ALA A 157 -47.63 13.77 20.37
C ALA A 157 -46.30 12.98 20.61
N TYR A 158 -46.27 11.72 20.22
CA TYR A 158 -45.11 10.86 20.30
C TYR A 158 -44.28 10.76 18.99
N GLY A 159 -44.69 11.45 17.94
CA GLY A 159 -44.02 11.39 16.63
C GLY A 159 -42.56 11.80 16.68
N TYR A 160 -42.24 12.89 17.39
CA TYR A 160 -40.86 13.38 17.55
C TYR A 160 -39.95 12.40 18.34
N PRO A 161 -40.30 11.92 19.54
CA PRO A 161 -39.48 10.94 20.26
C PRO A 161 -39.37 9.60 19.50
N MET A 162 -40.38 9.19 18.76
CA MET A 162 -40.33 7.99 17.90
C MET A 162 -39.31 8.16 16.78
N ALA A 163 -39.31 9.30 16.08
CA ALA A 163 -38.34 9.59 15.01
C ALA A 163 -36.91 9.59 15.55
N LEU A 164 -36.66 10.22 16.71
CA LEU A 164 -35.37 10.18 17.39
C LEU A 164 -34.93 8.77 17.76
N GLY A 165 -35.87 7.96 18.28
CA GLY A 165 -35.62 6.56 18.61
C GLY A 165 -35.23 5.74 17.37
N MET A 166 -35.93 5.91 16.24
CA MET A 166 -35.60 5.24 14.98
C MET A 166 -34.23 5.67 14.46
N MET A 167 -33.88 6.96 14.50
CA MET A 167 -32.55 7.46 14.13
C MET A 167 -31.45 6.85 14.99
N ALA A 168 -31.64 6.84 16.31
CA ALA A 168 -30.67 6.24 17.24
C ALA A 168 -30.51 4.74 17.01
N CYS A 169 -31.59 3.98 16.87
CA CYS A 169 -31.54 2.55 16.57
C CYS A 169 -30.85 2.26 15.23
N SER A 170 -31.17 3.03 14.18
CA SER A 170 -30.59 2.86 12.85
C SER A 170 -29.09 3.15 12.81
N ALA A 171 -28.56 4.00 13.70
CA ALA A 171 -27.12 4.23 13.85
C ALA A 171 -26.43 3.15 14.72
N ILE A 172 -27.08 2.75 15.83
CA ILE A 172 -26.47 1.87 16.84
C ILE A 172 -26.41 0.42 16.34
N ILE A 173 -27.46 -0.09 15.69
CA ILE A 173 -27.54 -1.49 15.24
C ILE A 173 -26.39 -1.85 14.29
N PRO A 174 -26.13 -1.11 13.20
CA PRO A 174 -24.99 -1.39 12.32
C PRO A 174 -23.64 -1.27 13.04
N MET A 175 -23.50 -0.28 13.92
CA MET A 175 -22.27 -0.07 14.67
C MET A 175 -21.94 -1.23 15.60
N LEU A 176 -22.94 -1.78 16.30
CA LEU A 176 -22.81 -2.99 17.13
C LEU A 176 -22.48 -4.22 16.28
N TYR A 177 -23.10 -4.36 15.11
CA TYR A 177 -22.81 -5.45 14.18
C TYR A 177 -21.37 -5.42 13.69
N PHE A 178 -20.86 -4.26 13.25
CA PHE A 178 -19.47 -4.12 12.82
C PHE A 178 -18.47 -4.31 13.96
N ARG A 179 -18.82 -3.88 15.18
CA ARG A 179 -18.01 -4.14 16.37
C ARG A 179 -17.91 -5.63 16.68
N LYS A 180 -19.02 -6.39 16.60
CA LYS A 180 -19.01 -7.86 16.77
C LYS A 180 -18.18 -8.57 15.70
N ARG A 181 -18.14 -8.05 14.47
CA ARG A 181 -17.32 -8.60 13.39
C ARG A 181 -15.83 -8.22 13.45
N GLY A 182 -15.40 -7.47 14.45
CA GLY A 182 -14.00 -7.05 14.59
C GLY A 182 -13.56 -6.03 13.53
N TRP A 183 -14.53 -5.29 12.92
CA TRP A 183 -14.21 -4.26 11.95
C TRP A 183 -13.81 -2.93 12.60
N LEU A 184 -14.13 -2.73 13.88
CA LEU A 184 -13.88 -1.52 14.67
C LEU A 184 -12.80 -1.72 15.75
N GLY A 185 -12.15 -2.86 15.82
CA GLY A 185 -11.11 -3.19 16.80
C GLY A 185 -9.76 -3.37 16.17
#